data_4ba37ad3a26cb4e3da833d29c867ef4e
#
_entry.id   4ba37ad3a26cb4e3da833d29c867ef4e
#
_cell.length_a   1.000
_cell.length_b   1.000
_cell.length_c   1.000
_cell.angle_alpha   90.00
_cell.angle_beta   90.00
_cell.angle_gamma   90.00
#
_symmetry.space_group_name_H-M   'P 1'
#
loop_
_entity.id
_entity.type
_entity.pdbx_description
1 polymer ?
#
loop_
_entity_poly.entity_id
_entity_poly.type
_entity_poly.pdbx_seq_one_letter_code
_entity_poly.pdbx_strand_id
1 'polypeptide(L)'
;MITKAKPVQGKNAIAKTHKFDAFIFDIDNVLIDTRKSYLESIIKTIEVYLSYGQIPFFSASKGASRKPLLTLEDIEEFKLLGGFNDDWDCTYGLLVYLLSLPVKKRTLDELRSKIAIAAFVKKIKNRPLGTSGITDMLGAHTGIKIERIGRIFQEIYLGKSLFTQTEKTRPVFWKKRGLMDREKLVFRPQLLEKLKEAGIQLGIATGRPRFEAIFALRKFEILDYFDAITTMGEVKEAEAIQKTSLRKPHPFSLLETARQLGAKKKFLYIGDLPDDVNAANAAKKDINIQSAGFPLFAANPFHAQQELKKSQR
;
A
#
# COMPACT_ATOMS: atom_id res chain seq x y z
N MET A 1 58.12 -37.81 -12.06
CA MET A 1 57.88 -36.34 -12.35
C MET A 1 56.46 -36.17 -12.78
N ILE A 2 55.60 -35.61 -11.88
CA ILE A 2 54.21 -35.40 -12.13
C ILE A 2 54.06 -33.92 -12.40
N THR A 3 53.74 -33.56 -13.65
CA THR A 3 53.51 -32.20 -14.10
C THR A 3 52.13 -31.72 -13.61
N LYS A 4 52.12 -30.70 -12.76
CA LYS A 4 50.93 -30.01 -12.30
C LYS A 4 50.31 -29.21 -13.46
N ALA A 5 49.10 -29.55 -13.86
CA ALA A 5 48.29 -28.74 -14.76
C ALA A 5 47.86 -27.42 -14.08
N LYS A 6 48.07 -26.27 -14.77
CA LYS A 6 47.60 -24.94 -14.33
C LYS A 6 46.11 -24.87 -14.51
N PRO A 7 45.33 -24.22 -13.59
CA PRO A 7 43.93 -23.98 -13.77
C PRO A 7 43.72 -22.92 -14.87
N VAL A 8 42.91 -23.27 -15.83
CA VAL A 8 42.40 -22.35 -16.88
C VAL A 8 41.46 -21.33 -16.23
N GLN A 9 41.87 -20.09 -16.13
CA GLN A 9 41.03 -18.96 -15.79
C GLN A 9 40.15 -18.62 -17.00
N GLY A 10 38.97 -19.23 -17.07
CA GLY A 10 37.90 -18.82 -17.98
C GLY A 10 36.95 -17.88 -17.27
N LYS A 11 37.31 -16.61 -17.10
CA LYS A 11 36.36 -15.55 -16.81
C LYS A 11 35.67 -15.17 -18.12
N ASN A 12 34.68 -15.93 -18.52
CA ASN A 12 33.68 -15.44 -19.47
C ASN A 12 32.82 -14.41 -18.72
N ALA A 13 33.17 -13.13 -18.84
CA ALA A 13 32.31 -12.04 -18.58
C ALA A 13 31.16 -12.14 -19.61
N ILE A 14 30.05 -12.76 -19.23
CA ILE A 14 28.78 -12.66 -19.96
C ILE A 14 28.47 -11.18 -19.98
N ALA A 15 28.58 -10.55 -21.14
CA ALA A 15 28.25 -9.15 -21.33
C ALA A 15 26.81 -8.96 -20.83
N LYS A 16 26.61 -8.04 -19.87
CA LYS A 16 25.28 -7.71 -19.34
C LYS A 16 24.43 -7.16 -20.47
N THR A 17 23.55 -7.99 -21.03
CA THR A 17 22.59 -7.61 -22.08
C THR A 17 21.32 -7.02 -21.52
N HIS A 18 21.22 -6.84 -20.19
CA HIS A 18 20.01 -6.36 -19.55
C HIS A 18 19.91 -4.84 -19.60
N LYS A 19 18.71 -4.36 -19.93
CA LYS A 19 18.37 -2.91 -19.98
C LYS A 19 18.51 -2.23 -18.62
N PHE A 20 18.31 -2.98 -17.52
CA PHE A 20 18.36 -2.51 -16.14
C PHE A 20 19.33 -3.33 -15.31
N ASP A 21 19.96 -2.69 -14.33
CA ASP A 21 20.89 -3.33 -13.37
C ASP A 21 20.18 -3.79 -12.09
N ALA A 22 19.07 -3.12 -11.74
CA ALA A 22 18.30 -3.42 -10.55
C ALA A 22 16.82 -3.14 -10.74
N PHE A 23 15.97 -3.94 -10.07
CA PHE A 23 14.54 -3.73 -9.98
C PHE A 23 14.19 -3.33 -8.56
N ILE A 24 13.33 -2.32 -8.42
CA ILE A 24 12.74 -1.91 -7.15
C ILE A 24 11.25 -2.18 -7.25
N PHE A 25 10.68 -2.85 -6.24
CA PHE A 25 9.27 -3.21 -6.21
C PHE A 25 8.56 -2.49 -5.07
N ASP A 26 7.32 -2.08 -5.30
CA ASP A 26 6.38 -2.00 -4.21
C ASP A 26 5.94 -3.41 -3.77
N ILE A 27 5.30 -3.54 -2.61
CA ILE A 27 4.80 -4.83 -2.12
C ILE A 27 3.33 -5.01 -2.51
N ASP A 28 2.48 -4.03 -2.19
CA ASP A 28 1.03 -4.15 -2.27
C ASP A 28 0.57 -4.19 -3.72
N ASN A 29 -0.22 -5.21 -4.07
CA ASN A 29 -0.72 -5.50 -5.40
C ASN A 29 0.35 -5.64 -6.50
N VAL A 30 1.64 -5.59 -6.14
CA VAL A 30 2.80 -5.82 -7.02
C VAL A 30 3.44 -7.18 -6.74
N LEU A 31 3.83 -7.44 -5.51
CA LEU A 31 4.37 -8.72 -5.04
C LEU A 31 3.30 -9.57 -4.34
N ILE A 32 2.41 -8.92 -3.60
CA ILE A 32 1.40 -9.53 -2.74
C ILE A 32 0.03 -8.94 -3.06
N ASP A 33 -0.95 -9.81 -3.35
CA ASP A 33 -2.36 -9.42 -3.49
C ASP A 33 -2.95 -9.10 -2.11
N THR A 34 -3.23 -7.83 -1.87
CA THR A 34 -3.70 -7.29 -0.60
C THR A 34 -5.19 -6.94 -0.58
N ARG A 35 -5.92 -7.19 -1.67
CA ARG A 35 -7.35 -6.84 -1.77
C ARG A 35 -8.20 -7.48 -0.67
N LYS A 36 -7.85 -8.70 -0.24
CA LYS A 36 -8.54 -9.44 0.83
C LYS A 36 -7.91 -9.23 2.21
N SER A 37 -6.94 -8.35 2.32
CA SER A 37 -6.31 -7.95 3.58
C SER A 37 -6.45 -6.46 3.82
N TYR A 38 -5.63 -5.60 3.18
CA TYR A 38 -5.67 -4.14 3.41
C TYR A 38 -7.02 -3.52 3.02
N LEU A 39 -7.51 -3.76 1.80
CA LEU A 39 -8.77 -3.14 1.38
C LEU A 39 -9.97 -3.63 2.21
N GLU A 40 -10.03 -4.93 2.52
CA GLU A 40 -11.06 -5.43 3.46
C GLU A 40 -10.86 -4.88 4.88
N SER A 41 -9.62 -4.61 5.33
CA SER A 41 -9.35 -3.99 6.62
C SER A 41 -9.89 -2.57 6.69
N ILE A 42 -9.77 -1.77 5.61
CA ILE A 42 -10.39 -0.45 5.51
C ILE A 42 -11.91 -0.57 5.72
N ILE A 43 -12.58 -1.43 4.96
CA ILE A 43 -14.04 -1.63 5.05
C ILE A 43 -14.44 -2.03 6.47
N LYS A 44 -13.78 -3.02 7.05
CA LYS A 44 -14.08 -3.49 8.40
C LYS A 44 -13.78 -2.45 9.47
N THR A 45 -12.72 -1.67 9.30
CA THR A 45 -12.39 -0.57 10.21
C THR A 45 -13.50 0.46 10.22
N ILE A 46 -14.02 0.84 9.05
CA ILE A 46 -15.14 1.77 8.93
C ILE A 46 -16.40 1.21 9.61
N GLU A 47 -16.76 -0.04 9.34
CA GLU A 47 -17.93 -0.69 9.96
C GLU A 47 -17.82 -0.72 11.48
N VAL A 48 -16.65 -1.11 12.02
CA VAL A 48 -16.40 -1.12 13.46
C VAL A 48 -16.40 0.29 14.03
N TYR A 49 -15.75 1.25 13.36
CA TYR A 49 -15.67 2.63 13.82
C TYR A 49 -17.05 3.26 13.97
N LEU A 50 -17.94 3.03 12.99
CA LEU A 50 -19.29 3.59 12.96
C LEU A 50 -20.25 2.93 13.95
N SER A 51 -20.07 1.63 14.25
CA SER A 51 -21.02 0.83 15.04
C SER A 51 -20.56 0.50 16.45
N TYR A 52 -19.28 0.75 16.79
CA TYR A 52 -18.73 0.39 18.11
C TYR A 52 -18.39 1.61 18.95
N GLY A 53 -18.81 1.60 20.22
CA GLY A 53 -18.50 2.62 21.22
C GLY A 53 -19.67 2.91 22.14
N GLN A 54 -19.45 3.75 23.17
CA GLN A 54 -20.51 4.14 24.12
C GLN A 54 -21.66 4.89 23.44
N ILE A 55 -21.34 5.66 22.38
CA ILE A 55 -22.32 6.32 21.49
C ILE A 55 -21.92 5.98 20.07
N PRO A 56 -22.44 4.87 19.49
CA PRO A 56 -22.16 4.54 18.10
C PRO A 56 -22.80 5.59 17.17
N PHE A 57 -22.08 5.96 16.11
CA PHE A 57 -22.62 6.85 15.08
C PHE A 57 -23.83 6.23 14.37
N PHE A 58 -23.82 4.90 14.20
CA PHE A 58 -24.87 4.14 13.55
C PHE A 58 -25.17 2.85 14.33
N SER A 59 -26.44 2.53 14.45
CA SER A 59 -26.85 1.25 15.00
C SER A 59 -26.66 0.13 13.98
N ALA A 60 -26.20 -1.04 14.46
CA ALA A 60 -26.27 -2.25 13.66
C ALA A 60 -27.74 -2.58 13.39
N SER A 61 -28.10 -2.82 12.13
CA SER A 61 -29.46 -3.16 11.75
C SER A 61 -29.84 -4.52 12.36
N LYS A 62 -30.98 -4.63 13.04
CA LYS A 62 -31.55 -5.92 13.43
C LYS A 62 -31.90 -6.69 12.17
N GLY A 63 -31.23 -7.83 11.91
CA GLY A 63 -31.38 -8.58 10.66
C GLY A 63 -30.46 -8.06 9.55
N ALA A 64 -29.34 -7.40 9.90
CA ALA A 64 -28.43 -6.77 8.98
C ALA A 64 -28.10 -7.62 7.75
N SER A 65 -28.22 -7.04 6.59
CA SER A 65 -27.64 -7.55 5.36
C SER A 65 -26.19 -7.97 5.63
N ARG A 66 -25.81 -9.19 5.27
CA ARG A 66 -24.43 -9.67 5.36
C ARG A 66 -23.48 -8.97 4.38
N LYS A 67 -24.01 -8.02 3.59
CA LYS A 67 -23.24 -7.25 2.61
C LYS A 67 -22.40 -6.21 3.32
N PRO A 68 -21.14 -6.01 2.90
CA PRO A 68 -20.28 -4.97 3.44
C PRO A 68 -20.88 -3.58 3.18
N LEU A 69 -20.47 -2.59 4.00
CA LEU A 69 -20.92 -1.21 3.84
C LEU A 69 -20.38 -0.59 2.54
N LEU A 70 -19.13 -0.88 2.21
CA LEU A 70 -18.41 -0.44 1.00
C LEU A 70 -17.95 -1.68 0.21
N THR A 71 -17.72 -1.51 -1.08
CA THR A 71 -17.08 -2.52 -1.94
C THR A 71 -15.58 -2.26 -2.07
N LEU A 72 -14.84 -3.19 -2.63
CA LEU A 72 -13.42 -2.99 -2.95
C LEU A 72 -13.24 -1.90 -4.01
N GLU A 73 -14.14 -1.87 -5.00
CA GLU A 73 -14.19 -0.84 -6.03
C GLU A 73 -14.37 0.57 -5.42
N ASP A 74 -15.23 0.72 -4.41
CA ASP A 74 -15.42 1.99 -3.71
C ASP A 74 -14.11 2.51 -3.09
N ILE A 75 -13.32 1.61 -2.50
CA ILE A 75 -12.03 1.98 -1.89
C ILE A 75 -11.02 2.39 -2.98
N GLU A 76 -10.91 1.60 -4.05
CA GLU A 76 -9.99 1.89 -5.14
C GLU A 76 -10.34 3.20 -5.85
N GLU A 77 -11.62 3.43 -6.16
CA GLU A 77 -12.09 4.70 -6.73
C GLU A 77 -11.76 5.88 -5.82
N PHE A 78 -11.93 5.72 -4.50
CA PHE A 78 -11.63 6.78 -3.55
C PHE A 78 -10.12 7.09 -3.49
N LYS A 79 -9.26 6.07 -3.55
CA LYS A 79 -7.79 6.24 -3.61
C LYS A 79 -7.33 7.00 -4.85
N LEU A 80 -8.06 6.92 -5.96
CA LEU A 80 -7.73 7.66 -7.18
C LEU A 80 -7.92 9.19 -7.05
N LEU A 81 -8.56 9.68 -5.99
CA LEU A 81 -8.60 11.11 -5.69
C LEU A 81 -7.22 11.72 -5.39
N GLY A 82 -6.21 10.89 -5.10
CA GLY A 82 -4.89 11.32 -4.69
C GLY A 82 -4.80 11.78 -3.22
N GLY A 83 -3.66 11.53 -2.59
CA GLY A 83 -3.44 11.84 -1.17
C GLY A 83 -4.07 10.85 -0.19
N PHE A 84 -4.55 9.69 -0.67
CA PHE A 84 -5.14 8.60 0.11
C PHE A 84 -4.41 7.26 -0.09
N ASN A 85 -3.12 7.31 -0.38
CA ASN A 85 -2.29 6.11 -0.51
C ASN A 85 -2.08 5.41 0.84
N ASP A 86 -1.99 6.17 1.93
CA ASP A 86 -2.00 5.62 3.29
C ASP A 86 -3.42 5.12 3.64
N ASP A 87 -3.52 3.89 4.15
CA ASP A 87 -4.81 3.24 4.41
C ASP A 87 -5.58 3.89 5.57
N TRP A 88 -4.89 4.49 6.54
CA TRP A 88 -5.54 5.21 7.63
C TRP A 88 -6.10 6.54 7.14
N ASP A 89 -5.36 7.26 6.30
CA ASP A 89 -5.82 8.49 5.65
C ASP A 89 -7.01 8.21 4.73
N CYS A 90 -6.96 7.11 3.97
CA CYS A 90 -8.07 6.64 3.15
C CYS A 90 -9.31 6.32 4.01
N THR A 91 -9.11 5.59 5.12
CA THR A 91 -10.18 5.27 6.08
C THR A 91 -10.78 6.54 6.69
N TYR A 92 -9.94 7.50 7.06
CA TYR A 92 -10.37 8.81 7.57
C TYR A 92 -11.23 9.55 6.54
N GLY A 93 -10.74 9.68 5.31
CA GLY A 93 -11.46 10.37 4.24
C GLY A 93 -12.81 9.73 3.93
N LEU A 94 -12.87 8.40 3.89
CA LEU A 94 -14.12 7.66 3.72
C LEU A 94 -15.09 7.86 4.90
N LEU A 95 -14.60 7.91 6.13
CA LEU A 95 -15.43 8.21 7.30
C LEU A 95 -16.01 9.64 7.22
N VAL A 96 -15.21 10.64 6.82
CA VAL A 96 -15.69 12.03 6.60
C VAL A 96 -16.79 12.03 5.54
N TYR A 97 -16.58 11.36 4.41
CA TYR A 97 -17.59 11.24 3.35
C TYR A 97 -18.87 10.59 3.87
N LEU A 98 -18.78 9.44 4.53
CA LEU A 98 -19.93 8.69 5.02
C LEU A 98 -20.75 9.48 6.05
N LEU A 99 -20.07 10.20 6.95
CA LEU A 99 -20.73 11.02 7.97
C LEU A 99 -21.35 12.30 7.40
N SER A 100 -20.94 12.76 6.21
CA SER A 100 -21.54 13.89 5.50
C SER A 100 -22.84 13.52 4.76
N LEU A 101 -23.11 12.22 4.58
CA LEU A 101 -24.29 11.77 3.84
C LEU A 101 -25.60 12.06 4.60
N PRO A 102 -26.66 12.52 3.90
CA PRO A 102 -27.94 12.86 4.52
C PRO A 102 -28.73 11.59 4.88
N VAL A 103 -28.57 11.11 6.12
CA VAL A 103 -29.31 9.98 6.67
C VAL A 103 -30.28 10.43 7.75
N LYS A 104 -31.52 9.92 7.70
CA LYS A 104 -32.58 10.21 8.70
C LYS A 104 -32.51 9.21 9.85
N LYS A 105 -32.45 7.93 9.52
CA LYS A 105 -32.27 6.84 10.48
C LYS A 105 -30.78 6.50 10.55
N ARG A 106 -30.16 6.59 11.69
CA ARG A 106 -28.74 6.27 11.86
C ARG A 106 -28.53 4.75 11.87
N THR A 107 -28.80 4.09 10.73
CA THR A 107 -28.56 2.66 10.51
C THR A 107 -27.57 2.46 9.37
N LEU A 108 -26.76 1.41 9.44
CA LEU A 108 -25.80 1.06 8.37
C LEU A 108 -26.50 0.76 7.04
N ASP A 109 -27.74 0.25 7.06
CA ASP A 109 -28.48 -0.05 5.83
C ASP A 109 -28.95 1.23 5.13
N GLU A 110 -29.44 2.23 5.89
CA GLU A 110 -29.77 3.53 5.29
C GLU A 110 -28.51 4.21 4.75
N LEU A 111 -27.42 4.20 5.52
CA LEU A 111 -26.14 4.76 5.07
C LEU A 111 -25.72 4.11 3.76
N ARG A 112 -25.74 2.77 3.66
CA ARG A 112 -25.39 2.02 2.45
C ARG A 112 -26.21 2.47 1.24
N SER A 113 -27.50 2.73 1.41
CA SER A 113 -28.40 3.20 0.33
C SER A 113 -28.05 4.59 -0.21
N LYS A 114 -27.24 5.37 0.50
CA LYS A 114 -26.82 6.73 0.11
C LYS A 114 -25.40 6.80 -0.45
N ILE A 115 -24.65 5.73 -0.38
CA ILE A 115 -23.28 5.68 -0.87
C ILE A 115 -23.27 5.78 -2.41
N ALA A 116 -22.49 6.72 -2.94
CA ALA A 116 -22.30 6.95 -4.36
C ALA A 116 -20.86 7.45 -4.63
N ILE A 117 -19.85 6.65 -4.26
CA ILE A 117 -18.44 7.04 -4.29
C ILE A 117 -17.99 7.42 -5.70
N ALA A 118 -18.29 6.62 -6.72
CA ALA A 118 -17.90 6.92 -8.09
C ALA A 118 -18.45 8.29 -8.57
N ALA A 119 -19.70 8.63 -8.22
CA ALA A 119 -20.27 9.93 -8.54
C ALA A 119 -19.59 11.06 -7.77
N PHE A 120 -19.26 10.82 -6.49
CA PHE A 120 -18.53 11.77 -5.66
C PHE A 120 -17.11 12.03 -6.23
N VAL A 121 -16.36 10.98 -6.53
CA VAL A 121 -15.02 11.07 -7.13
C VAL A 121 -15.06 11.83 -8.46
N LYS A 122 -16.03 11.50 -9.34
CA LYS A 122 -16.20 12.18 -10.64
C LYS A 122 -16.45 13.69 -10.48
N LYS A 123 -17.20 14.09 -9.45
CA LYS A 123 -17.49 15.52 -9.18
C LYS A 123 -16.25 16.29 -8.73
N ILE A 124 -15.32 15.62 -8.03
CA ILE A 124 -14.15 16.26 -7.41
C ILE A 124 -12.89 16.15 -8.29
N LYS A 125 -12.92 15.32 -9.32
CA LYS A 125 -11.81 15.04 -10.22
C LYS A 125 -11.14 16.35 -10.65
N ASN A 126 -9.87 16.56 -10.27
CA ASN A 126 -8.94 17.65 -10.53
C ASN A 126 -8.44 18.42 -9.28
N ARG A 127 -8.76 17.94 -8.07
CA ARG A 127 -8.17 18.48 -6.84
C ARG A 127 -7.58 17.32 -6.03
N PRO A 128 -6.25 17.25 -5.85
CA PRO A 128 -5.69 16.33 -4.85
C PRO A 128 -6.27 16.73 -3.49
N LEU A 129 -7.04 15.84 -2.87
CA LEU A 129 -7.75 16.19 -1.65
C LEU A 129 -6.92 15.93 -0.40
N GLY A 130 -6.41 14.72 -0.25
CA GLY A 130 -5.86 14.29 1.02
C GLY A 130 -6.85 14.49 2.19
N THR A 131 -6.40 14.27 3.39
CA THR A 131 -7.23 14.40 4.60
C THR A 131 -7.69 15.84 4.88
N SER A 132 -6.85 16.85 4.61
CA SER A 132 -7.22 18.26 4.76
C SER A 132 -8.25 18.70 3.73
N GLY A 133 -8.03 18.42 2.46
CA GLY A 133 -8.92 18.86 1.39
C GLY A 133 -10.33 18.26 1.49
N ILE A 134 -10.46 16.98 1.90
CA ILE A 134 -11.80 16.40 2.11
C ILE A 134 -12.50 17.00 3.33
N THR A 135 -11.74 17.32 4.38
CA THR A 135 -12.25 17.98 5.59
C THR A 135 -12.74 19.39 5.29
N ASP A 136 -11.97 20.16 4.50
CA ASP A 136 -12.34 21.52 4.08
C ASP A 136 -13.62 21.50 3.23
N MET A 137 -13.80 20.46 2.41
CA MET A 137 -14.94 20.34 1.51
C MET A 137 -16.23 19.89 2.21
N LEU A 138 -16.14 18.89 3.09
CA LEU A 138 -17.30 18.22 3.68
C LEU A 138 -17.54 18.61 5.15
N GLY A 139 -16.67 19.40 5.73
CA GLY A 139 -16.69 19.79 7.13
C GLY A 139 -15.87 18.86 8.02
N ALA A 140 -15.33 19.42 9.08
CA ALA A 140 -14.59 18.67 10.08
C ALA A 140 -15.53 17.87 10.98
N HIS A 141 -15.32 16.57 11.09
CA HIS A 141 -15.99 15.72 12.06
C HIS A 141 -15.09 15.51 13.28
N THR A 142 -15.25 16.32 14.32
CA THR A 142 -14.41 16.33 15.54
C THR A 142 -14.39 14.99 16.28
N GLY A 143 -15.35 14.09 16.00
CA GLY A 143 -15.40 12.74 16.55
C GLY A 143 -14.51 11.71 15.87
N ILE A 144 -13.91 12.01 14.69
CA ILE A 144 -13.01 11.09 14.00
C ILE A 144 -11.59 11.28 14.53
N LYS A 145 -11.00 10.22 15.07
CA LYS A 145 -9.63 10.19 15.61
C LYS A 145 -8.79 9.18 14.84
N ILE A 146 -7.69 9.65 14.25
CA ILE A 146 -6.80 8.83 13.44
C ILE A 146 -6.16 7.69 14.26
N GLU A 147 -5.85 7.95 15.52
CA GLU A 147 -5.27 6.93 16.41
C GLU A 147 -6.25 5.78 16.64
N ARG A 148 -7.56 6.08 16.73
CA ARG A 148 -8.60 5.04 16.86
C ARG A 148 -8.76 4.27 15.55
N ILE A 149 -8.68 4.93 14.39
CA ILE A 149 -8.67 4.26 13.08
C ILE A 149 -7.50 3.29 13.03
N GLY A 150 -6.28 3.76 13.30
CA GLY A 150 -5.09 2.94 13.30
C GLY A 150 -5.19 1.74 14.24
N ARG A 151 -5.72 1.94 15.45
CA ARG A 151 -5.91 0.86 16.44
C ARG A 151 -6.87 -0.21 15.90
N ILE A 152 -8.05 0.17 15.40
CA ILE A 152 -9.03 -0.78 14.85
C ILE A 152 -8.45 -1.50 13.64
N PHE A 153 -7.81 -0.76 12.72
CA PHE A 153 -7.21 -1.30 11.51
C PHE A 153 -6.17 -2.36 11.85
N GLN A 154 -5.23 -2.06 12.74
CA GLN A 154 -4.16 -2.97 13.15
C GLN A 154 -4.71 -4.24 13.82
N GLU A 155 -5.74 -4.12 14.66
CA GLU A 155 -6.38 -5.30 15.26
C GLU A 155 -7.03 -6.20 14.21
N ILE A 156 -7.67 -5.61 13.18
CA ILE A 156 -8.32 -6.35 12.09
C ILE A 156 -7.27 -6.98 11.16
N TYR A 157 -6.27 -6.20 10.78
CA TYR A 157 -5.24 -6.63 9.83
C TYR A 157 -4.35 -7.73 10.42
N LEU A 158 -3.74 -7.48 11.57
CA LEU A 158 -2.84 -8.43 12.24
C LEU A 158 -3.59 -9.59 12.92
N GLY A 159 -4.82 -9.34 13.39
CA GLY A 159 -5.59 -10.29 14.20
C GLY A 159 -5.06 -10.44 15.62
N LYS A 160 -5.80 -11.17 16.45
CA LYS A 160 -5.54 -11.27 17.88
C LYS A 160 -4.09 -11.66 18.23
N SER A 161 -3.55 -12.68 17.58
CA SER A 161 -2.26 -13.25 17.95
C SER A 161 -1.10 -12.30 17.62
N LEU A 162 -0.98 -11.90 16.34
CA LEU A 162 0.09 -11.00 15.89
C LEU A 162 -0.04 -9.62 16.53
N PHE A 163 -1.26 -9.09 16.64
CA PHE A 163 -1.49 -7.81 17.28
C PHE A 163 -1.00 -7.81 18.74
N THR A 164 -1.34 -8.87 19.53
CA THR A 164 -0.85 -8.97 20.90
C THR A 164 0.67 -9.10 20.97
N GLN A 165 1.27 -9.81 20.03
CA GLN A 165 2.72 -9.99 19.96
C GLN A 165 3.46 -8.70 19.61
N THR A 166 2.93 -7.89 18.67
CA THR A 166 3.56 -6.65 18.21
C THR A 166 3.30 -5.47 19.15
N GLU A 167 2.04 -5.23 19.47
CA GLU A 167 1.61 -4.07 20.25
C GLU A 167 1.70 -4.27 21.76
N LYS A 168 2.05 -5.49 22.22
CA LYS A 168 2.15 -5.87 23.65
C LYS A 168 0.88 -5.56 24.45
N THR A 169 -0.27 -5.51 23.77
CA THR A 169 -1.57 -5.21 24.36
C THR A 169 -2.67 -6.10 23.76
N ARG A 170 -3.76 -6.30 24.50
CA ARG A 170 -4.87 -7.15 24.05
C ARG A 170 -5.77 -6.40 23.06
N PRO A 171 -6.26 -7.06 21.98
CA PRO A 171 -7.21 -6.47 21.07
C PRO A 171 -8.57 -6.25 21.75
N VAL A 172 -9.19 -5.11 21.44
CA VAL A 172 -10.51 -4.70 21.95
C VAL A 172 -11.59 -4.96 20.89
N PHE A 173 -11.30 -4.59 19.64
CA PHE A 173 -12.28 -4.54 18.55
C PHE A 173 -12.32 -5.85 17.74
N TRP A 174 -11.19 -6.53 17.57
CA TRP A 174 -11.09 -7.73 16.74
C TRP A 174 -10.35 -8.87 17.42
N LYS A 175 -11.09 -9.92 17.78
CA LYS A 175 -10.56 -11.08 18.52
C LYS A 175 -10.40 -12.33 17.64
N LYS A 176 -10.45 -12.17 16.32
CA LYS A 176 -10.35 -13.23 15.32
C LYS A 176 -8.95 -13.29 14.69
N ARG A 177 -8.76 -14.19 13.71
CA ARG A 177 -7.58 -14.20 12.83
C ARG A 177 -7.50 -12.90 12.04
N GLY A 178 -6.28 -12.45 11.74
CA GLY A 178 -6.02 -11.26 10.95
C GLY A 178 -6.33 -11.46 9.49
N LEU A 179 -6.70 -10.38 8.83
CA LEU A 179 -6.92 -10.42 7.37
C LEU A 179 -5.59 -10.58 6.61
N MET A 180 -4.45 -10.25 7.21
CA MET A 180 -3.11 -10.52 6.68
C MET A 180 -2.90 -12.00 6.31
N ASP A 181 -3.60 -12.93 6.97
CA ASP A 181 -3.53 -14.36 6.65
C ASP A 181 -4.06 -14.68 5.23
N ARG A 182 -4.88 -13.80 4.66
CA ARG A 182 -5.51 -13.96 3.34
C ARG A 182 -4.67 -13.47 2.17
N GLU A 183 -3.54 -12.85 2.44
CA GLU A 183 -2.59 -12.41 1.42
C GLU A 183 -2.03 -13.57 0.62
N LYS A 184 -1.79 -13.32 -0.67
CA LYS A 184 -1.25 -14.29 -1.62
C LYS A 184 -0.17 -13.64 -2.48
N LEU A 185 0.82 -14.43 -2.91
CA LEU A 185 1.75 -13.96 -3.94
C LEU A 185 1.03 -13.73 -5.26
N VAL A 186 1.44 -12.67 -5.96
CA VAL A 186 0.97 -12.29 -7.30
C VAL A 186 1.67 -13.08 -8.39
N PHE A 187 2.82 -13.61 -8.11
CA PHE A 187 3.71 -14.28 -9.07
C PHE A 187 4.30 -15.57 -8.48
N ARG A 188 4.99 -16.34 -9.32
CA ARG A 188 5.73 -17.53 -8.87
C ARG A 188 7.12 -17.11 -8.39
N PRO A 189 7.59 -17.53 -7.19
CA PRO A 189 8.89 -17.15 -6.63
C PRO A 189 10.09 -17.38 -7.58
N GLN A 190 10.01 -18.39 -8.46
CA GLN A 190 11.02 -18.68 -9.48
C GLN A 190 11.33 -17.50 -10.42
N LEU A 191 10.44 -16.50 -10.49
CA LEU A 191 10.72 -15.28 -11.23
C LEU A 191 11.84 -14.46 -10.56
N LEU A 192 11.81 -14.33 -9.23
CA LEU A 192 12.86 -13.63 -8.49
C LEU A 192 14.20 -14.35 -8.61
N GLU A 193 14.19 -15.70 -8.52
CA GLU A 193 15.38 -16.52 -8.73
C GLU A 193 16.02 -16.26 -10.10
N LYS A 194 15.22 -16.30 -11.18
CA LYS A 194 15.70 -16.00 -12.54
C LYS A 194 16.30 -14.60 -12.67
N LEU A 195 15.70 -13.61 -12.01
CA LEU A 195 16.24 -12.25 -12.00
C LEU A 195 17.60 -12.18 -11.30
N LYS A 196 17.75 -12.89 -10.17
CA LYS A 196 19.04 -12.98 -9.45
C LYS A 196 20.09 -13.73 -10.26
N GLU A 197 19.75 -14.84 -10.91
CA GLU A 197 20.63 -15.59 -11.82
C GLU A 197 21.09 -14.73 -13.00
N ALA A 198 20.22 -13.85 -13.50
CA ALA A 198 20.57 -12.86 -14.51
C ALA A 198 21.47 -11.72 -13.98
N GLY A 199 21.83 -11.72 -12.69
CA GLY A 199 22.66 -10.70 -12.06
C GLY A 199 21.96 -9.38 -11.78
N ILE A 200 20.62 -9.37 -11.77
CA ILE A 200 19.80 -8.21 -11.43
C ILE A 200 19.66 -8.14 -9.92
N GLN A 201 19.95 -6.98 -9.34
CA GLN A 201 19.70 -6.72 -7.92
C GLN A 201 18.23 -6.38 -7.69
N LEU A 202 17.71 -6.80 -6.54
CA LEU A 202 16.29 -6.60 -6.21
C LEU A 202 16.17 -5.75 -4.95
N GLY A 203 15.34 -4.72 -5.01
CA GLY A 203 15.02 -3.85 -3.88
C GLY A 203 13.52 -3.73 -3.66
N ILE A 204 13.16 -3.28 -2.47
CA ILE A 204 11.79 -2.94 -2.09
C ILE A 204 11.74 -1.50 -1.62
N ALA A 205 10.71 -0.75 -2.10
CA ALA A 205 10.34 0.57 -1.62
C ALA A 205 8.83 0.59 -1.36
N THR A 206 8.42 0.39 -0.09
CA THR A 206 7.01 0.18 0.27
C THR A 206 6.53 1.13 1.36
N GLY A 207 5.22 1.44 1.32
CA GLY A 207 4.51 2.14 2.39
C GLY A 207 4.19 1.27 3.62
N ARG A 208 4.45 -0.04 3.58
CA ARG A 208 4.21 -0.92 4.73
C ARG A 208 5.13 -0.58 5.91
N PRO A 209 4.63 -0.66 7.16
CA PRO A 209 5.48 -0.73 8.34
C PRO A 209 6.48 -1.89 8.23
N ARG A 210 7.68 -1.70 8.79
CA ARG A 210 8.77 -2.68 8.66
C ARG A 210 8.40 -4.09 9.11
N PHE A 211 7.70 -4.20 10.26
CA PHE A 211 7.25 -5.50 10.75
C PHE A 211 6.35 -6.22 9.73
N GLU A 212 5.36 -5.52 9.18
CA GLU A 212 4.39 -6.08 8.24
C GLU A 212 5.04 -6.50 6.92
N ALA A 213 5.95 -5.66 6.40
CA ALA A 213 6.72 -5.97 5.19
C ALA A 213 7.57 -7.23 5.37
N ILE A 214 8.40 -7.26 6.42
CA ILE A 214 9.30 -8.39 6.69
C ILE A 214 8.54 -9.67 7.01
N PHE A 215 7.43 -9.58 7.80
CA PHE A 215 6.59 -10.72 8.10
C PHE A 215 5.98 -11.34 6.83
N ALA A 216 5.43 -10.51 5.94
CA ALA A 216 4.83 -10.99 4.70
C ALA A 216 5.87 -11.61 3.78
N LEU A 217 7.03 -10.98 3.58
CA LEU A 217 8.11 -11.52 2.76
C LEU A 217 8.65 -12.85 3.29
N ARG A 218 8.77 -13.01 4.60
CA ARG A 218 9.14 -14.29 5.25
C ARG A 218 8.07 -15.34 5.10
N LYS A 219 6.79 -15.00 5.31
CA LYS A 219 5.66 -15.91 5.14
C LYS A 219 5.63 -16.56 3.78
N PHE A 220 6.04 -15.83 2.75
CA PHE A 220 6.10 -16.30 1.37
C PHE A 220 7.48 -16.80 0.93
N GLU A 221 8.45 -16.85 1.83
CA GLU A 221 9.81 -17.34 1.59
C GLU A 221 10.54 -16.56 0.48
N ILE A 222 10.27 -15.26 0.36
CA ILE A 222 10.86 -14.40 -0.67
C ILE A 222 11.77 -13.29 -0.11
N LEU A 223 11.92 -13.19 1.21
CA LEU A 223 12.73 -12.14 1.83
C LEU A 223 14.17 -12.12 1.33
N ASP A 224 14.80 -13.29 1.23
CA ASP A 224 16.23 -13.44 0.94
C ASP A 224 16.61 -13.11 -0.52
N TYR A 225 15.63 -12.90 -1.40
CA TYR A 225 15.91 -12.42 -2.76
C TYR A 225 16.23 -10.92 -2.80
N PHE A 226 15.85 -10.15 -1.78
CA PHE A 226 15.98 -8.69 -1.81
C PHE A 226 17.25 -8.20 -1.13
N ASP A 227 18.05 -7.44 -1.90
CA ASP A 227 19.33 -6.86 -1.49
C ASP A 227 19.16 -5.55 -0.69
N ALA A 228 18.01 -4.89 -0.82
CA ALA A 228 17.68 -3.64 -0.12
C ALA A 228 16.17 -3.55 0.16
N ILE A 229 15.81 -3.02 1.33
CA ILE A 229 14.39 -2.86 1.72
C ILE A 229 14.24 -1.54 2.45
N THR A 230 13.46 -0.62 1.86
CA THR A 230 13.01 0.62 2.48
C THR A 230 11.51 0.54 2.76
N THR A 231 11.13 0.79 4.00
CA THR A 231 9.75 0.67 4.51
C THR A 231 9.26 1.99 5.06
N MET A 232 8.01 2.05 5.54
CA MET A 232 7.49 3.23 6.24
C MET A 232 8.30 3.58 7.51
N GLY A 233 9.07 2.65 8.06
CA GLY A 233 9.96 2.93 9.20
C GLY A 233 10.99 3.99 8.85
N GLU A 234 11.79 3.74 7.81
CA GLU A 234 12.84 4.64 7.33
C GLU A 234 12.25 5.99 6.86
N VAL A 235 11.06 5.97 6.25
CA VAL A 235 10.35 7.18 5.84
C VAL A 235 10.01 8.04 7.06
N LYS A 236 9.39 7.46 8.10
CA LYS A 236 9.00 8.18 9.33
C LYS A 236 10.21 8.72 10.10
N GLU A 237 11.32 7.98 10.15
CA GLU A 237 12.56 8.46 10.76
C GLU A 237 13.08 9.71 10.04
N ALA A 238 13.09 9.69 8.71
CA ALA A 238 13.50 10.84 7.91
C ALA A 238 12.50 12.03 8.03
N GLU A 239 11.19 11.77 8.04
CA GLU A 239 10.14 12.78 8.28
C GLU A 239 10.32 13.48 9.63
N ALA A 240 10.69 12.72 10.67
CA ALA A 240 10.92 13.28 12.00
C ALA A 240 12.10 14.26 12.03
N ILE A 241 13.14 14.02 11.20
CA ILE A 241 14.30 14.90 11.07
C ILE A 241 13.99 16.10 10.18
N GLN A 242 13.42 15.89 9.00
CA GLN A 242 13.21 16.92 7.98
C GLN A 242 11.95 17.77 8.22
N LYS A 243 11.05 17.35 9.11
CA LYS A 243 9.78 18.03 9.44
C LYS A 243 8.87 18.26 8.22
N THR A 244 8.93 17.36 7.25
CA THR A 244 8.11 17.38 6.04
C THR A 244 7.70 15.95 5.66
N SER A 245 6.61 15.81 4.89
CA SER A 245 6.18 14.50 4.41
C SER A 245 7.12 13.98 3.32
N LEU A 246 7.59 12.74 3.48
CA LEU A 246 8.48 12.05 2.55
C LEU A 246 7.83 10.78 1.96
N ARG A 247 6.52 10.62 2.18
CA ARG A 247 5.74 9.51 1.62
C ARG A 247 5.53 9.70 0.12
N LYS A 248 5.33 8.61 -0.63
CA LYS A 248 4.96 8.68 -2.03
C LYS A 248 3.75 9.63 -2.24
N PRO A 249 3.79 10.53 -3.21
CA PRO A 249 4.66 10.59 -4.38
C PRO A 249 6.06 11.21 -4.17
N HIS A 250 6.49 11.49 -2.94
CA HIS A 250 7.87 11.94 -2.68
C HIS A 250 8.86 10.81 -2.99
N PRO A 251 10.03 11.09 -3.64
CA PRO A 251 10.95 10.05 -4.13
C PRO A 251 11.79 9.38 -3.05
N PHE A 252 11.70 9.79 -1.78
CA PHE A 252 12.59 9.38 -0.70
C PHE A 252 12.81 7.87 -0.62
N SER A 253 11.74 7.06 -0.59
CA SER A 253 11.88 5.61 -0.45
C SER A 253 12.62 4.96 -1.62
N LEU A 254 12.44 5.49 -2.83
CA LEU A 254 13.15 5.00 -4.03
C LEU A 254 14.62 5.40 -4.01
N LEU A 255 14.94 6.65 -3.63
CA LEU A 255 16.30 7.16 -3.52
C LEU A 255 17.09 6.39 -2.45
N GLU A 256 16.45 6.13 -1.30
CA GLU A 256 17.08 5.36 -0.22
C GLU A 256 17.34 3.90 -0.63
N THR A 257 16.37 3.24 -1.27
CA THR A 257 16.58 1.88 -1.80
C THR A 257 17.68 1.86 -2.87
N ALA A 258 17.68 2.83 -3.79
CA ALA A 258 18.71 2.94 -4.81
C ALA A 258 20.11 3.19 -4.22
N ARG A 259 20.20 4.00 -3.15
CA ARG A 259 21.45 4.22 -2.41
C ARG A 259 22.01 2.92 -1.84
N GLN A 260 21.16 2.09 -1.23
CA GLN A 260 21.54 0.77 -0.69
C GLN A 260 21.99 -0.19 -1.78
N LEU A 261 21.35 -0.16 -2.95
CA LEU A 261 21.72 -0.99 -4.12
C LEU A 261 22.93 -0.46 -4.90
N GLY A 262 23.34 0.79 -4.67
CA GLY A 262 24.37 1.50 -5.44
C GLY A 262 23.77 2.45 -6.48
N ALA A 263 23.74 3.74 -6.19
CA ALA A 263 22.99 4.79 -6.89
C ALA A 263 23.33 5.00 -8.39
N LYS A 264 24.50 4.52 -8.87
CA LYS A 264 24.94 4.68 -10.28
C LYS A 264 24.34 3.66 -11.25
N LYS A 265 23.36 2.86 -10.82
CA LYS A 265 22.73 1.80 -11.62
C LYS A 265 21.54 2.33 -12.40
N LYS A 266 21.10 1.53 -13.37
CA LYS A 266 19.83 1.73 -14.09
C LYS A 266 18.73 0.95 -13.38
N PHE A 267 17.76 1.65 -12.86
CA PHE A 267 16.67 1.07 -12.08
C PHE A 267 15.38 0.95 -12.89
N LEU A 268 14.62 -0.13 -12.64
CA LEU A 268 13.21 -0.22 -12.98
C LEU A 268 12.42 -0.27 -11.69
N TYR A 269 11.54 0.69 -11.47
CA TYR A 269 10.57 0.67 -10.37
C TYR A 269 9.23 0.13 -10.83
N ILE A 270 8.62 -0.76 -10.05
CA ILE A 270 7.34 -1.40 -10.34
C ILE A 270 6.38 -1.08 -9.19
N GLY A 271 5.29 -0.37 -9.51
CA GLY A 271 4.25 0.03 -8.56
C GLY A 271 2.86 -0.05 -9.19
N ASP A 272 1.80 -0.02 -8.40
CA ASP A 272 0.41 -0.17 -8.86
C ASP A 272 -0.40 1.12 -8.84
N LEU A 273 0.06 2.17 -8.13
CA LEU A 273 -0.65 3.42 -7.97
C LEU A 273 -0.01 4.59 -8.75
N PRO A 274 -0.78 5.65 -9.07
CA PRO A 274 -0.24 6.89 -9.65
C PRO A 274 0.88 7.51 -8.81
N ASP A 275 0.81 7.45 -7.48
CA ASP A 275 1.82 7.97 -6.58
C ASP A 275 3.17 7.25 -6.71
N ASP A 276 3.16 5.97 -7.10
CA ASP A 276 4.38 5.20 -7.40
C ASP A 276 5.08 5.75 -8.64
N VAL A 277 4.30 5.97 -9.71
CA VAL A 277 4.83 6.53 -10.95
C VAL A 277 5.35 7.95 -10.73
N ASN A 278 4.63 8.76 -9.96
CA ASN A 278 5.03 10.13 -9.64
C ASN A 278 6.29 10.16 -8.79
N ALA A 279 6.43 9.26 -7.81
CA ALA A 279 7.65 9.11 -7.02
C ALA A 279 8.86 8.75 -7.89
N ALA A 280 8.68 7.82 -8.84
CA ALA A 280 9.74 7.47 -9.78
C ALA A 280 10.09 8.63 -10.72
N ASN A 281 9.09 9.39 -11.20
CA ASN A 281 9.32 10.59 -12.01
C ASN A 281 10.11 11.66 -11.23
N ALA A 282 9.78 11.86 -9.96
CA ALA A 282 10.52 12.79 -9.11
C ALA A 282 11.97 12.33 -8.88
N ALA A 283 12.20 11.01 -8.71
CA ALA A 283 13.54 10.43 -8.50
C ALA A 283 14.46 10.51 -9.73
N LYS A 284 13.93 10.73 -10.95
CA LYS A 284 14.72 10.85 -12.20
C LYS A 284 15.76 11.97 -12.17
N LYS A 285 15.59 12.97 -11.31
CA LYS A 285 16.53 14.08 -11.15
C LYS A 285 17.85 13.62 -10.51
N ASP A 286 17.79 12.58 -9.69
CA ASP A 286 18.88 12.13 -8.84
C ASP A 286 19.47 10.78 -9.27
N ILE A 287 18.65 9.90 -9.88
CA ILE A 287 19.05 8.55 -10.29
C ILE A 287 18.48 8.18 -11.67
N ASN A 288 19.14 7.23 -12.34
CA ASN A 288 18.65 6.70 -13.61
C ASN A 288 17.57 5.64 -13.36
N ILE A 289 16.30 6.07 -13.31
CA ILE A 289 15.16 5.21 -13.00
C ILE A 289 14.06 5.35 -14.04
N GLN A 290 13.41 4.22 -14.36
CA GLN A 290 12.16 4.17 -15.12
C GLN A 290 11.10 3.51 -14.25
N SER A 291 9.82 3.84 -14.48
CA SER A 291 8.69 3.19 -13.81
C SER A 291 7.91 2.30 -14.75
N ALA A 292 7.37 1.22 -14.22
CA ALA A 292 6.35 0.39 -14.83
C ALA A 292 5.13 0.33 -13.90
N GLY A 293 3.99 0.80 -14.39
CA GLY A 293 2.71 0.66 -13.70
C GLY A 293 2.19 -0.77 -13.82
N PHE A 294 1.71 -1.34 -12.72
CA PHE A 294 1.23 -2.72 -12.64
C PHE A 294 -0.23 -2.79 -12.16
N PRO A 295 -1.23 -2.46 -13.02
CA PRO A 295 -2.63 -2.33 -12.62
C PRO A 295 -3.39 -3.68 -12.55
N LEU A 296 -2.70 -4.82 -12.56
CA LEU A 296 -3.30 -6.15 -12.76
C LEU A 296 -4.33 -6.52 -11.68
N PHE A 297 -4.15 -6.02 -10.46
CA PHE A 297 -5.01 -6.33 -9.31
C PHE A 297 -5.98 -5.21 -8.94
N ALA A 298 -6.05 -4.14 -9.73
CA ALA A 298 -7.10 -3.14 -9.60
C ALA A 298 -8.47 -3.77 -9.91
N ALA A 299 -9.54 -3.38 -9.21
CA ALA A 299 -10.90 -3.85 -9.49
C ALA A 299 -11.35 -3.44 -10.90
N ASN A 300 -10.88 -2.30 -11.39
CA ASN A 300 -11.00 -1.90 -12.80
C ASN A 300 -9.61 -1.68 -13.42
N PRO A 301 -8.95 -2.74 -13.95
CA PRO A 301 -7.60 -2.66 -14.50
C PRO A 301 -7.48 -1.67 -15.68
N PHE A 302 -8.53 -1.52 -16.48
CA PHE A 302 -8.53 -0.59 -17.61
C PHE A 302 -8.49 0.87 -17.14
N HIS A 303 -9.29 1.22 -16.15
CA HIS A 303 -9.30 2.57 -15.57
C HIS A 303 -7.98 2.87 -14.86
N ALA A 304 -7.49 1.95 -14.03
CA ALA A 304 -6.20 2.07 -13.36
C ALA A 304 -5.05 2.26 -14.37
N GLN A 305 -5.06 1.51 -15.48
CA GLN A 305 -4.06 1.69 -16.55
C GLN A 305 -4.11 3.08 -17.19
N GLN A 306 -5.30 3.66 -17.36
CA GLN A 306 -5.42 5.02 -17.89
C GLN A 306 -4.84 6.06 -16.94
N GLU A 307 -5.11 5.94 -15.63
CA GLU A 307 -4.58 6.86 -14.62
C GLU A 307 -3.05 6.74 -14.51
N LEU A 308 -2.51 5.52 -14.51
CA LEU A 308 -1.06 5.29 -14.55
C LEU A 308 -0.39 5.90 -15.80
N LYS A 309 -1.03 5.80 -16.97
CA LYS A 309 -0.52 6.44 -18.22
C LYS A 309 -0.50 7.96 -18.14
N LYS A 310 -1.46 8.58 -17.43
CA LYS A 310 -1.46 10.05 -17.24
C LYS A 310 -0.28 10.49 -16.37
N SER A 311 0.05 9.72 -15.34
CA SER A 311 1.19 9.99 -14.45
C SER A 311 2.55 9.76 -15.13
N GLN A 312 2.60 9.01 -16.24
CA GLN A 312 3.82 8.78 -17.01
C GLN A 312 4.16 9.92 -17.99
N ARG A 313 3.23 10.83 -18.25
CA ARG A 313 3.42 12.02 -19.10
C ARG A 313 3.92 13.20 -18.30
#